data_a2e3094152df60a93ddbc618563e8512
#
_entry.id   a2e3094152df60a93ddbc618563e8512
#
_cell.length_a   1.000
_cell.length_b   1.000
_cell.length_c   1.000
_cell.angle_alpha   90.00
_cell.angle_beta   90.00
_cell.angle_gamma   90.00
#
_symmetry.space_group_name_H-M   'P 1'
#
loop_
_entity.id
_entity.type
_entity.pdbx_description
1 polymer ?
#
loop_
_entity_poly.entity_id
_entity_poly.type
_entity_poly.pdbx_seq_one_letter_code
_entity_poly.pdbx_strand_id
1 'polypeptide(L)'
;MRGRQLAGVLRAALPALAFALLLGTIFAQQPRAMSYLGLNLLLNLALPVVLATMAQMLVITLGDLDLSIGAFVSLVTCIGGTVLPAQPVLGVALLLAAVGLYAATGALIGARNLPAIVVTLGLSFVWLGLAVILLPTPGGLAPGWLSALMRTRTPGMPLALWASAGIALLVHLALMRSAWGTVVRGMGGNARAVARAGWSLLRLRVAVYAMAGVFGVLSGLALLGLTTSGDANLAGRYTLLSIAAVILGGGEFTGGRVSPSGAVLGALTLTLAAALLTFLNVPQDWQIGVQGGILIAVLGLRAVIERIGRAEAAA
;
A
#
# COMPACT_ATOMS: atom_id res chain seq x y z
N MET A 1 7.66 -7.45 33.81
CA MET A 1 6.47 -7.75 32.94
C MET A 1 5.75 -6.48 32.46
N ARG A 2 5.61 -5.42 33.26
CA ARG A 2 4.93 -4.17 32.88
C ARG A 2 5.59 -3.41 31.71
N GLY A 3 6.93 -3.32 31.67
CA GLY A 3 7.64 -2.59 30.58
C GLY A 3 7.47 -3.22 29.19
N ARG A 4 7.48 -4.56 29.08
CA ARG A 4 7.22 -5.26 27.81
C ARG A 4 5.80 -5.06 27.28
N GLN A 5 4.82 -5.00 28.17
CA GLN A 5 3.43 -4.73 27.78
C GLN A 5 3.27 -3.27 27.35
N LEU A 6 3.89 -2.33 28.06
CA LEU A 6 3.87 -0.90 27.71
C LEU A 6 4.52 -0.63 26.35
N ALA A 7 5.71 -1.20 26.11
CA ALA A 7 6.40 -1.09 24.82
C ALA A 7 5.57 -1.71 23.67
N GLY A 8 4.86 -2.81 23.92
CA GLY A 8 3.96 -3.44 22.93
C GLY A 8 2.76 -2.54 22.60
N VAL A 9 2.14 -1.96 23.61
CA VAL A 9 1.00 -1.04 23.44
C VAL A 9 1.44 0.25 22.73
N LEU A 10 2.56 0.84 23.11
CA LEU A 10 3.13 2.02 22.45
C LEU A 10 3.42 1.77 20.97
N ARG A 11 4.02 0.62 20.63
CA ARG A 11 4.28 0.25 19.24
C ARG A 11 3.00 0.11 18.41
N ALA A 12 1.97 -0.48 18.99
CA ALA A 12 0.69 -0.63 18.32
C ALA A 12 -0.06 0.71 18.16
N ALA A 13 0.14 1.63 19.10
CA ALA A 13 -0.49 2.95 19.10
C ALA A 13 0.23 3.98 18.22
N LEU A 14 1.53 3.81 17.95
CA LEU A 14 2.35 4.79 17.20
C LEU A 14 1.72 5.21 15.85
N PRO A 15 1.22 4.32 14.98
CA PRO A 15 0.61 4.74 13.71
C PRO A 15 -0.65 5.59 13.93
N ALA A 16 -1.46 5.25 14.94
CA ALA A 16 -2.66 6.01 15.29
C ALA A 16 -2.34 7.37 15.88
N LEU A 17 -1.30 7.44 16.73
CA LEU A 17 -0.82 8.70 17.30
C LEU A 17 -0.25 9.62 16.22
N ALA A 18 0.56 9.09 15.30
CA ALA A 18 1.10 9.86 14.18
C ALA A 18 -0.01 10.41 13.28
N PHE A 19 -1.01 9.59 12.96
CA PHE A 19 -2.18 10.02 12.20
C PHE A 19 -2.96 11.12 12.93
N ALA A 20 -3.27 10.92 14.21
CA ALA A 20 -4.03 11.88 15.01
C ALA A 20 -3.28 13.22 15.19
N LEU A 21 -1.95 13.17 15.38
CA LEU A 21 -1.11 14.35 15.52
C LEU A 21 -1.09 15.18 14.23
N LEU A 22 -0.89 14.53 13.07
CA LEU A 22 -0.91 15.22 11.78
C LEU A 22 -2.30 15.79 11.47
N LEU A 23 -3.34 15.02 11.70
CA LEU A 23 -4.71 15.50 11.48
C LEU A 23 -5.04 16.67 12.42
N GLY A 24 -4.66 16.60 13.69
CA GLY A 24 -4.81 17.70 14.65
C GLY A 24 -4.04 18.95 14.25
N THR A 25 -2.81 18.80 13.74
CA THR A 25 -2.01 19.92 13.24
C THR A 25 -2.68 20.59 12.03
N ILE A 26 -3.23 19.79 11.09
CA ILE A 26 -3.97 20.32 9.93
C ILE A 26 -5.21 21.06 10.40
N PHE A 27 -5.97 20.52 11.35
CA PHE A 27 -7.18 21.15 11.87
C PHE A 27 -6.90 22.45 12.63
N ALA A 28 -5.79 22.52 13.37
CA ALA A 28 -5.37 23.72 14.06
C ALA A 28 -4.99 24.85 13.10
N GLN A 29 -4.38 24.52 11.96
CA GLN A 29 -3.98 25.50 10.95
C GLN A 29 -5.11 25.84 9.98
N GLN A 30 -5.98 24.88 9.68
CA GLN A 30 -7.06 24.97 8.71
C GLN A 30 -8.38 24.41 9.30
N PRO A 31 -9.10 25.16 10.14
CA PRO A 31 -10.35 24.68 10.76
C PRO A 31 -11.41 24.21 9.74
N ARG A 32 -11.41 24.80 8.53
CA ARG A 32 -12.30 24.37 7.43
C ARG A 32 -12.06 22.93 6.97
N ALA A 33 -10.88 22.39 7.24
CA ALA A 33 -10.55 21.00 6.93
C ALA A 33 -11.35 19.97 7.78
N MET A 34 -11.96 20.40 8.90
CA MET A 34 -12.87 19.57 9.71
C MET A 34 -14.19 19.26 9.01
N SER A 35 -14.56 20.04 7.97
CA SER A 35 -15.78 19.79 7.22
C SER A 35 -15.67 18.50 6.40
N TYR A 36 -16.82 17.91 6.03
CA TYR A 36 -16.86 16.75 5.13
C TYR A 36 -16.06 16.99 3.84
N LEU A 37 -16.22 18.18 3.23
CA LEU A 37 -15.50 18.55 2.02
C LEU A 37 -13.98 18.64 2.27
N GLY A 38 -13.58 19.25 3.39
CA GLY A 38 -12.18 19.35 3.77
C GLY A 38 -11.52 17.99 3.98
N LEU A 39 -12.16 17.09 4.74
CA LEU A 39 -11.70 15.73 4.92
C LEU A 39 -11.64 14.95 3.60
N ASN A 40 -12.63 15.14 2.73
CA ASN A 40 -12.63 14.49 1.42
C ASN A 40 -11.47 14.96 0.54
N LEU A 41 -11.16 16.25 0.53
CA LEU A 41 -10.02 16.81 -0.21
C LEU A 41 -8.68 16.31 0.33
N LEU A 42 -8.56 16.19 1.66
CA LEU A 42 -7.35 15.67 2.31
C LEU A 42 -7.08 14.21 2.02
N LEU A 43 -8.12 13.38 1.98
CA LEU A 43 -8.00 11.92 2.03
C LEU A 43 -8.49 11.22 0.77
N ASN A 44 -8.96 11.94 -0.27
CA ASN A 44 -9.49 11.27 -1.45
C ASN A 44 -8.43 10.40 -2.14
N LEU A 45 -7.17 10.85 -2.20
CA LEU A 45 -6.04 10.09 -2.75
C LEU A 45 -5.50 9.02 -1.78
N ALA A 46 -6.03 8.93 -0.57
CA ALA A 46 -5.57 7.92 0.38
C ALA A 46 -6.01 6.51 -0.01
N LEU A 47 -7.19 6.34 -0.61
CA LEU A 47 -7.70 5.02 -0.96
C LEU A 47 -6.80 4.26 -1.96
N PRO A 48 -6.35 4.84 -3.08
CA PRO A 48 -5.36 4.18 -3.95
C PRO A 48 -4.07 3.81 -3.23
N VAL A 49 -3.56 4.70 -2.37
CA VAL A 49 -2.34 4.45 -1.59
C VAL A 49 -2.55 3.31 -0.58
N VAL A 50 -3.69 3.26 0.10
CA VAL A 50 -4.05 2.17 1.02
C VAL A 50 -4.08 0.83 0.28
N LEU A 51 -4.69 0.78 -0.90
CA LEU A 51 -4.75 -0.44 -1.71
C LEU A 51 -3.35 -0.89 -2.17
N ALA A 52 -2.51 0.02 -2.67
CA ALA A 52 -1.13 -0.27 -3.00
C ALA A 52 -0.33 -0.73 -1.76
N THR A 53 -0.60 -0.13 -0.59
CA THR A 53 0.02 -0.53 0.67
C THR A 53 -0.39 -1.93 1.11
N MET A 54 -1.64 -2.35 0.86
CA MET A 54 -2.07 -3.72 1.12
C MET A 54 -1.37 -4.71 0.19
N ALA A 55 -1.22 -4.38 -1.10
CA ALA A 55 -0.42 -5.19 -2.03
C ALA A 55 1.02 -5.38 -1.51
N GLN A 56 1.67 -4.28 -1.15
CA GLN A 56 3.03 -4.28 -0.63
C GLN A 56 3.15 -5.06 0.69
N MET A 57 2.19 -4.88 1.61
CA MET A 57 2.19 -5.57 2.90
C MET A 57 2.09 -7.08 2.74
N LEU A 58 1.28 -7.56 1.79
CA LEU A 58 1.17 -8.98 1.48
C LEU A 58 2.53 -9.57 1.06
N VAL A 59 3.25 -8.87 0.17
CA VAL A 59 4.58 -9.28 -0.29
C VAL A 59 5.60 -9.21 0.86
N ILE A 60 5.60 -8.14 1.65
CA ILE A 60 6.46 -8.00 2.84
C ILE A 60 6.16 -9.10 3.87
N THR A 61 4.93 -9.59 3.98
CA THR A 61 4.59 -10.71 4.88
C THR A 61 5.40 -11.96 4.58
N LEU A 62 5.81 -12.18 3.32
CA LEU A 62 6.69 -13.28 2.91
C LEU A 62 8.18 -13.02 3.17
N GLY A 63 8.57 -11.80 3.55
CA GLY A 63 9.95 -11.32 3.59
C GLY A 63 10.47 -10.87 2.22
N ASP A 64 9.60 -10.73 1.24
CA ASP A 64 9.91 -10.20 -0.08
C ASP A 64 9.67 -8.68 -0.13
N LEU A 65 10.28 -7.97 -1.09
CA LEU A 65 10.01 -6.58 -1.41
C LEU A 65 9.59 -6.46 -2.87
N ASP A 66 8.54 -5.71 -3.12
CA ASP A 66 8.06 -5.42 -4.46
C ASP A 66 8.39 -3.97 -4.86
N LEU A 67 9.31 -3.82 -5.80
CA LEU A 67 9.68 -2.53 -6.36
C LEU A 67 8.88 -2.18 -7.62
N SER A 68 7.93 -3.01 -8.03
CA SER A 68 7.17 -2.83 -9.26
C SER A 68 5.77 -2.26 -9.07
N ILE A 69 5.24 -2.24 -7.84
CA ILE A 69 3.84 -1.90 -7.57
C ILE A 69 3.43 -0.53 -8.12
N GLY A 70 4.28 0.49 -8.06
CA GLY A 70 3.97 1.82 -8.58
C GLY A 70 3.81 1.84 -10.10
N ALA A 71 4.73 1.20 -10.84
CA ALA A 71 4.65 1.07 -12.28
C ALA A 71 3.46 0.21 -12.70
N PHE A 72 3.16 -0.86 -11.94
CA PHE A 72 1.99 -1.70 -12.15
C PHE A 72 0.68 -0.92 -12.00
N VAL A 73 0.54 -0.14 -10.93
CA VAL A 73 -0.62 0.74 -10.70
C VAL A 73 -0.76 1.75 -11.85
N SER A 74 0.34 2.34 -12.34
CA SER A 74 0.33 3.23 -13.50
C SER A 74 -0.16 2.52 -14.77
N LEU A 75 0.33 1.30 -15.05
CA LEU A 75 -0.16 0.49 -16.18
C LEU A 75 -1.66 0.25 -16.10
N VAL A 76 -2.17 -0.07 -14.91
CA VAL A 76 -3.62 -0.25 -14.69
C VAL A 76 -4.40 1.04 -15.01
N THR A 77 -3.87 2.22 -14.66
CA THR A 77 -4.52 3.49 -15.05
C THR A 77 -4.56 3.67 -16.56
N CYS A 78 -3.51 3.25 -17.28
CA CYS A 78 -3.47 3.30 -18.74
C CYS A 78 -4.48 2.33 -19.37
N ILE A 79 -4.52 1.07 -18.93
CA ILE A 79 -5.52 0.08 -19.40
C ILE A 79 -6.95 0.58 -19.12
N GLY A 80 -7.18 1.04 -17.90
CA GLY A 80 -8.48 1.51 -17.43
C GLY A 80 -8.95 2.78 -18.12
N GLY A 81 -8.04 3.67 -18.55
CA GLY A 81 -8.35 4.95 -19.20
C GLY A 81 -8.46 4.85 -20.73
N THR A 82 -7.91 3.79 -21.33
CA THR A 82 -7.89 3.63 -22.80
C THR A 82 -8.72 2.44 -23.26
N VAL A 83 -8.36 1.22 -22.85
CA VAL A 83 -8.97 -0.01 -23.34
C VAL A 83 -10.33 -0.28 -22.69
N LEU A 84 -10.42 -0.11 -21.37
CA LEU A 84 -11.64 -0.44 -20.63
C LEU A 84 -12.88 0.35 -21.08
N PRO A 85 -12.81 1.66 -21.41
CA PRO A 85 -13.95 2.40 -21.95
C PRO A 85 -14.32 2.00 -23.38
N ALA A 86 -13.32 1.74 -24.23
CA ALA A 86 -13.52 1.43 -25.63
C ALA A 86 -13.96 -0.03 -25.87
N GLN A 87 -13.37 -0.97 -25.14
CA GLN A 87 -13.58 -2.41 -25.25
C GLN A 87 -13.62 -3.04 -23.85
N PRO A 88 -14.76 -2.99 -23.14
CA PRO A 88 -14.84 -3.41 -21.73
C PRO A 88 -14.38 -4.85 -21.48
N VAL A 89 -14.73 -5.79 -22.36
CA VAL A 89 -14.34 -7.20 -22.23
C VAL A 89 -12.81 -7.36 -22.33
N LEU A 90 -12.20 -6.71 -23.32
CA LEU A 90 -10.73 -6.72 -23.48
C LEU A 90 -10.04 -6.01 -22.31
N GLY A 91 -10.57 -4.88 -21.86
CA GLY A 91 -10.04 -4.16 -20.69
C GLY A 91 -10.03 -5.01 -19.44
N VAL A 92 -11.13 -5.70 -19.13
CA VAL A 92 -11.20 -6.64 -18.00
C VAL A 92 -10.24 -7.82 -18.20
N ALA A 93 -10.16 -8.38 -19.40
CA ALA A 93 -9.24 -9.49 -19.70
C ALA A 93 -7.77 -9.08 -19.49
N LEU A 94 -7.38 -7.86 -19.91
CA LEU A 94 -6.03 -7.33 -19.69
C LEU A 94 -5.73 -7.10 -18.19
N LEU A 95 -6.70 -6.61 -17.41
CA LEU A 95 -6.53 -6.45 -15.98
C LEU A 95 -6.38 -7.81 -15.27
N LEU A 96 -7.14 -8.82 -15.66
CA LEU A 96 -7.00 -10.19 -15.15
C LEU A 96 -5.66 -10.81 -15.58
N ALA A 97 -5.23 -10.59 -16.81
CA ALA A 97 -3.92 -11.03 -17.30
C ALA A 97 -2.78 -10.37 -16.51
N ALA A 98 -2.92 -9.09 -16.17
CA ALA A 98 -1.96 -8.37 -15.32
C ALA A 98 -1.85 -9.00 -13.91
N VAL A 99 -2.97 -9.39 -13.29
CA VAL A 99 -2.98 -10.17 -12.04
C VAL A 99 -2.31 -11.53 -12.23
N GLY A 100 -2.58 -12.21 -13.33
CA GLY A 100 -1.95 -13.49 -13.68
C GLY A 100 -0.43 -13.38 -13.83
N LEU A 101 0.06 -12.30 -14.46
CA LEU A 101 1.50 -12.02 -14.57
C LEU A 101 2.13 -11.71 -13.20
N TYR A 102 1.39 -11.04 -12.32
CA TYR A 102 1.82 -10.84 -10.94
C TYR A 102 1.95 -12.18 -10.17
N ALA A 103 0.98 -13.07 -10.34
CA ALA A 103 1.06 -14.43 -9.80
C ALA A 103 2.24 -15.23 -10.39
N ALA A 104 2.48 -15.10 -11.70
CA ALA A 104 3.62 -15.71 -12.38
C ALA A 104 4.96 -15.18 -11.86
N THR A 105 5.03 -13.89 -11.48
CA THR A 105 6.21 -13.31 -10.81
C THR A 105 6.49 -14.04 -9.49
N GLY A 106 5.45 -14.27 -8.68
CA GLY A 106 5.57 -15.06 -7.44
C GLY A 106 6.04 -16.49 -7.71
N ALA A 107 5.54 -17.11 -8.80
CA ALA A 107 5.97 -18.42 -9.24
C ALA A 107 7.45 -18.44 -9.66
N LEU A 108 7.89 -17.45 -10.45
CA LEU A 108 9.28 -17.31 -10.90
C LEU A 108 10.24 -17.16 -9.72
N ILE A 109 9.93 -16.25 -8.79
CA ILE A 109 10.71 -16.02 -7.57
C ILE A 109 10.81 -17.33 -6.75
N GLY A 110 9.67 -18.00 -6.55
CA GLY A 110 9.60 -19.20 -5.72
C GLY A 110 10.25 -20.43 -6.35
N ALA A 111 10.03 -20.66 -7.65
CA ALA A 111 10.54 -21.84 -8.36
C ALA A 111 12.05 -21.77 -8.61
N ARG A 112 12.58 -20.56 -8.83
CA ARG A 112 14.00 -20.34 -9.14
C ARG A 112 14.80 -19.79 -7.97
N ASN A 113 14.18 -19.58 -6.80
CA ASN A 113 14.81 -18.98 -5.63
C ASN A 113 15.52 -17.65 -5.94
N LEU A 114 14.92 -16.83 -6.79
CA LEU A 114 15.48 -15.52 -7.17
C LEU A 114 15.21 -14.49 -6.08
N PRO A 115 16.12 -13.50 -5.89
CA PRO A 115 15.84 -12.37 -5.01
C PRO A 115 14.64 -11.55 -5.53
N ALA A 116 13.59 -11.41 -4.71
CA ALA A 116 12.35 -10.71 -5.11
C ALA A 116 12.65 -9.26 -5.56
N ILE A 117 13.53 -8.56 -4.86
CA ILE A 117 13.94 -7.16 -5.19
C ILE A 117 14.44 -7.07 -6.63
N VAL A 118 15.29 -7.99 -7.08
CA VAL A 118 15.87 -7.97 -8.43
C VAL A 118 14.81 -8.23 -9.49
N VAL A 119 13.96 -9.24 -9.25
CA VAL A 119 12.86 -9.61 -10.19
C VAL A 119 11.84 -8.47 -10.31
N THR A 120 11.41 -7.91 -9.18
CA THR A 120 10.40 -6.85 -9.17
C THR A 120 10.96 -5.53 -9.69
N LEU A 121 12.24 -5.22 -9.46
CA LEU A 121 12.90 -4.06 -10.08
C LEU A 121 12.91 -4.20 -11.61
N GLY A 122 13.32 -5.35 -12.15
CA GLY A 122 13.25 -5.61 -13.59
C GLY A 122 11.81 -5.50 -14.12
N LEU A 123 10.84 -6.03 -13.37
CA LEU A 123 9.43 -5.99 -13.74
C LEU A 123 8.87 -4.57 -13.72
N SER A 124 9.39 -3.66 -12.87
CA SER A 124 8.96 -2.25 -12.87
C SER A 124 9.21 -1.58 -14.23
N PHE A 125 10.33 -1.89 -14.89
CA PHE A 125 10.61 -1.37 -16.24
C PHE A 125 9.70 -2.01 -17.29
N VAL A 126 9.34 -3.29 -17.14
CA VAL A 126 8.38 -3.95 -18.04
C VAL A 126 7.01 -3.29 -17.94
N TRP A 127 6.49 -3.10 -16.72
CA TRP A 127 5.21 -2.42 -16.50
C TRP A 127 5.21 -0.99 -17.05
N LEU A 128 6.27 -0.23 -16.77
CA LEU A 128 6.42 1.12 -17.28
C LEU A 128 6.47 1.14 -18.83
N GLY A 129 7.25 0.25 -19.43
CA GLY A 129 7.34 0.12 -20.89
C GLY A 129 5.99 -0.19 -21.52
N LEU A 130 5.23 -1.15 -20.96
CA LEU A 130 3.88 -1.46 -21.44
C LEU A 130 2.92 -0.28 -21.25
N ALA A 131 3.03 0.45 -20.15
CA ALA A 131 2.21 1.63 -19.91
C ALA A 131 2.48 2.75 -20.93
N VAL A 132 3.76 3.02 -21.23
CA VAL A 132 4.16 4.03 -22.22
C VAL A 132 3.77 3.63 -23.64
N ILE A 133 3.88 2.34 -24.00
CA ILE A 133 3.41 1.84 -25.31
C ILE A 133 1.89 2.04 -25.45
N LEU A 134 1.14 1.78 -24.39
CA LEU A 134 -0.33 1.88 -24.40
C LEU A 134 -0.81 3.34 -24.35
N LEU A 135 -0.12 4.18 -23.58
CA LEU A 135 -0.48 5.58 -23.39
C LEU A 135 0.80 6.44 -23.27
N PRO A 136 1.38 6.88 -24.41
CA PRO A 136 2.64 7.62 -24.46
C PRO A 136 2.61 9.00 -23.76
N THR A 137 1.42 9.60 -23.74
CA THR A 137 1.16 10.90 -23.08
C THR A 137 -0.02 10.79 -22.15
N PRO A 138 -0.06 11.57 -21.05
CA PRO A 138 -1.20 11.60 -20.14
C PRO A 138 -2.50 11.81 -20.90
N GLY A 139 -3.54 10.98 -20.62
CA GLY A 139 -4.79 11.04 -21.38
C GLY A 139 -5.73 9.87 -21.08
N GLY A 140 -6.57 9.54 -22.05
CA GLY A 140 -7.65 8.58 -21.86
C GLY A 140 -8.76 9.15 -20.95
N LEU A 141 -9.80 8.40 -20.73
CA LEU A 141 -10.94 8.80 -19.88
C LEU A 141 -11.34 7.64 -18.97
N ALA A 142 -11.44 7.92 -17.70
CA ALA A 142 -12.00 6.95 -16.75
C ALA A 142 -13.45 6.60 -17.14
N PRO A 143 -13.85 5.32 -17.05
CA PRO A 143 -15.26 4.96 -17.20
C PRO A 143 -16.14 5.77 -16.24
N GLY A 144 -17.27 6.26 -16.72
CA GLY A 144 -18.17 7.15 -15.95
C GLY A 144 -18.62 6.55 -14.62
N TRP A 145 -18.92 5.24 -14.60
CA TRP A 145 -19.29 4.53 -13.37
C TRP A 145 -18.17 4.52 -12.32
N LEU A 146 -16.90 4.46 -12.76
CA LEU A 146 -15.75 4.42 -11.85
C LEU A 146 -15.53 5.79 -11.19
N SER A 147 -15.60 6.86 -11.98
CA SER A 147 -15.53 8.24 -11.44
C SER A 147 -16.72 8.57 -10.54
N ALA A 148 -17.93 8.10 -10.88
CA ALA A 148 -19.11 8.25 -10.03
C ALA A 148 -18.94 7.53 -8.69
N LEU A 149 -18.42 6.28 -8.71
CA LEU A 149 -18.12 5.51 -7.51
C LEU A 149 -17.15 6.25 -6.59
N MET A 150 -16.04 6.77 -7.15
CA MET A 150 -15.02 7.46 -6.35
C MET A 150 -15.49 8.81 -5.79
N ARG A 151 -16.50 9.43 -6.41
CA ARG A 151 -17.10 10.70 -5.98
C ARG A 151 -18.35 10.51 -5.11
N THR A 152 -18.73 9.27 -4.82
CA THR A 152 -19.90 8.98 -3.99
C THR A 152 -19.75 9.61 -2.60
N ARG A 153 -20.77 10.38 -2.20
CA ARG A 153 -20.86 10.93 -0.85
C ARG A 153 -21.42 9.89 0.11
N THR A 154 -20.64 9.54 1.10
CA THR A 154 -21.02 8.61 2.15
C THR A 154 -21.44 9.36 3.42
N PRO A 155 -22.39 8.82 4.22
CA PRO A 155 -22.82 9.48 5.46
C PRO A 155 -21.67 9.64 6.46
N GLY A 156 -21.58 10.81 7.07
CA GLY A 156 -20.67 11.13 8.17
C GLY A 156 -19.21 11.34 7.76
N MET A 157 -18.59 10.39 7.06
CA MET A 157 -17.17 10.44 6.69
C MET A 157 -16.98 10.18 5.19
N PRO A 158 -15.89 10.69 4.56
CA PRO A 158 -15.56 10.39 3.17
C PRO A 158 -15.42 8.91 2.86
N LEU A 159 -15.76 8.52 1.61
CA LEU A 159 -15.65 7.15 1.11
C LEU A 159 -14.27 6.55 1.37
N ALA A 160 -13.20 7.33 1.20
CA ALA A 160 -11.84 6.88 1.42
C ALA A 160 -11.61 6.33 2.84
N LEU A 161 -12.21 6.92 3.88
CA LEU A 161 -12.09 6.43 5.26
C LEU A 161 -12.90 5.15 5.47
N TRP A 162 -14.15 5.10 5.00
CA TRP A 162 -14.98 3.89 5.11
C TRP A 162 -14.37 2.72 4.37
N ALA A 163 -13.91 2.94 3.14
CA ALA A 163 -13.26 1.93 2.34
C ALA A 163 -11.94 1.46 2.99
N SER A 164 -11.12 2.39 3.49
CA SER A 164 -9.87 2.07 4.20
C SER A 164 -10.12 1.23 5.45
N ALA A 165 -11.14 1.57 6.24
CA ALA A 165 -11.53 0.79 7.42
C ALA A 165 -12.03 -0.61 7.03
N GLY A 166 -12.86 -0.71 5.99
CA GLY A 166 -13.32 -1.99 5.45
C GLY A 166 -12.20 -2.88 4.94
N ILE A 167 -11.25 -2.30 4.19
CA ILE A 167 -10.04 -2.98 3.71
C ILE A 167 -9.17 -3.45 4.88
N ALA A 168 -8.94 -2.57 5.87
CA ALA A 168 -8.19 -2.93 7.09
C ALA A 168 -8.83 -4.13 7.80
N LEU A 169 -10.15 -4.11 7.98
CA LEU A 169 -10.90 -5.20 8.61
C LEU A 169 -10.81 -6.50 7.80
N LEU A 170 -11.08 -6.44 6.49
CA LEU A 170 -11.04 -7.60 5.60
C LEU A 170 -9.66 -8.26 5.62
N VAL A 171 -8.60 -7.46 5.43
CA VAL A 171 -7.23 -7.98 5.41
C VAL A 171 -6.80 -8.44 6.81
N HIS A 172 -7.26 -7.77 7.87
CA HIS A 172 -7.02 -8.22 9.24
C HIS A 172 -7.65 -9.60 9.49
N LEU A 173 -8.89 -9.80 9.11
CA LEU A 173 -9.56 -11.10 9.25
C LEU A 173 -8.85 -12.18 8.42
N ALA A 174 -8.47 -11.86 7.18
CA ALA A 174 -7.78 -12.79 6.30
C ALA A 174 -6.38 -13.16 6.80
N LEU A 175 -5.57 -12.19 7.25
CA LEU A 175 -4.19 -12.46 7.67
C LEU A 175 -4.05 -12.80 9.16
N MET A 176 -4.83 -12.17 10.06
CA MET A 176 -4.62 -12.31 11.50
C MET A 176 -5.51 -13.38 12.13
N ARG A 177 -6.69 -13.65 11.55
CA ARG A 177 -7.69 -14.53 12.14
C ARG A 177 -7.87 -15.86 11.40
N SER A 178 -7.40 -15.99 10.14
CA SER A 178 -7.53 -17.22 9.37
C SER A 178 -6.33 -18.17 9.55
N ALA A 179 -6.57 -19.46 9.35
CA ALA A 179 -5.53 -20.48 9.30
C ALA A 179 -4.52 -20.21 8.16
N TRP A 180 -5.03 -19.80 6.98
CA TRP A 180 -4.20 -19.42 5.83
C TRP A 180 -3.27 -18.26 6.16
N GLY A 181 -3.78 -17.20 6.79
CA GLY A 181 -2.99 -16.05 7.21
C GLY A 181 -1.89 -16.42 8.22
N THR A 182 -2.16 -17.37 9.12
CA THR A 182 -1.14 -17.89 10.04
C THR A 182 -0.01 -18.59 9.29
N VAL A 183 -0.33 -19.39 8.26
CA VAL A 183 0.66 -20.07 7.42
C VAL A 183 1.47 -19.09 6.59
N VAL A 184 0.83 -18.08 5.99
CA VAL A 184 1.52 -17.03 5.21
C VAL A 184 2.49 -16.24 6.09
N ARG A 185 2.07 -15.82 7.28
CA ARG A 185 2.97 -15.15 8.25
C ARG A 185 4.08 -16.09 8.74
N GLY A 186 3.75 -17.35 8.95
CA GLY A 186 4.72 -18.40 9.27
C GLY A 186 5.79 -18.55 8.20
N MET A 187 5.43 -18.46 6.92
CA MET A 187 6.36 -18.54 5.80
C MET A 187 7.40 -17.40 5.85
N GLY A 188 7.00 -16.18 6.15
CA GLY A 188 7.95 -15.07 6.30
C GLY A 188 8.87 -15.24 7.51
N GLY A 189 8.35 -15.75 8.65
CA GLY A 189 9.15 -15.96 9.86
C GLY A 189 10.07 -17.19 9.80
N ASN A 190 9.57 -18.32 9.30
CA ASN A 190 10.31 -19.58 9.18
C ASN A 190 9.72 -20.47 8.09
N ALA A 191 10.14 -20.23 6.85
CA ALA A 191 9.69 -20.99 5.69
C ALA A 191 9.96 -22.50 5.81
N ARG A 192 11.07 -22.92 6.45
CA ARG A 192 11.39 -24.35 6.64
C ARG A 192 10.38 -25.05 7.56
N ALA A 193 9.90 -24.38 8.60
CA ALA A 193 8.88 -24.93 9.49
C ALA A 193 7.55 -25.12 8.75
N VAL A 194 7.16 -24.15 7.93
CA VAL A 194 5.95 -24.22 7.10
C VAL A 194 6.01 -25.36 6.09
N ALA A 195 7.17 -25.55 5.44
CA ALA A 195 7.37 -26.66 4.51
C ALA A 195 7.30 -28.03 5.22
N ARG A 196 7.89 -28.17 6.43
CA ARG A 196 7.80 -29.40 7.24
C ARG A 196 6.38 -29.70 7.70
N ALA A 197 5.55 -28.68 7.85
CA ALA A 197 4.12 -28.84 8.16
C ALA A 197 3.28 -29.24 6.92
N GLY A 198 3.91 -29.52 5.77
CA GLY A 198 3.24 -30.03 4.56
C GLY A 198 2.73 -28.94 3.62
N TRP A 199 3.00 -27.66 3.88
CA TRP A 199 2.53 -26.57 3.02
C TRP A 199 3.49 -26.32 1.86
N SER A 200 2.95 -26.12 0.66
CA SER A 200 3.73 -25.76 -0.52
C SER A 200 4.09 -24.26 -0.50
N LEU A 201 5.36 -23.95 -0.26
CA LEU A 201 5.86 -22.57 -0.27
C LEU A 201 5.62 -21.88 -1.61
N LEU A 202 5.75 -22.63 -2.72
CA LEU A 202 5.48 -22.09 -4.06
C LEU A 202 4.02 -21.65 -4.22
N ARG A 203 3.06 -22.52 -3.85
CA ARG A 203 1.63 -22.18 -3.97
C ARG A 203 1.26 -21.00 -3.08
N LEU A 204 1.82 -20.92 -1.87
CA LEU A 204 1.60 -19.79 -0.97
C LEU A 204 2.13 -18.48 -1.57
N ARG A 205 3.35 -18.50 -2.13
CA ARG A 205 3.93 -17.32 -2.77
C ARG A 205 3.10 -16.87 -3.98
N VAL A 206 2.73 -17.80 -4.86
CA VAL A 206 1.86 -17.51 -6.01
C VAL A 206 0.53 -16.87 -5.57
N ALA A 207 -0.13 -17.43 -4.56
CA ALA A 207 -1.39 -16.90 -4.05
C ALA A 207 -1.23 -15.48 -3.46
N VAL A 208 -0.16 -15.23 -2.69
CA VAL A 208 0.12 -13.91 -2.11
C VAL A 208 0.41 -12.87 -3.19
N TYR A 209 1.22 -13.22 -4.20
CA TYR A 209 1.48 -12.33 -5.33
C TYR A 209 0.22 -12.08 -6.18
N ALA A 210 -0.61 -13.10 -6.41
CA ALA A 210 -1.91 -12.91 -7.07
C ALA A 210 -2.80 -11.92 -6.31
N MET A 211 -2.90 -12.06 -4.98
CA MET A 211 -3.65 -11.12 -4.15
C MET A 211 -3.04 -9.71 -4.17
N ALA A 212 -1.71 -9.59 -4.15
CA ALA A 212 -1.04 -8.31 -4.32
C ALA A 212 -1.37 -7.68 -5.69
N GLY A 213 -1.39 -8.46 -6.76
CA GLY A 213 -1.84 -8.03 -8.09
C GLY A 213 -3.29 -7.52 -8.08
N VAL A 214 -4.21 -8.21 -7.40
CA VAL A 214 -5.61 -7.76 -7.23
C VAL A 214 -5.66 -6.39 -6.54
N PHE A 215 -4.96 -6.22 -5.42
CA PHE A 215 -4.91 -4.94 -4.73
C PHE A 215 -4.25 -3.84 -5.58
N GLY A 216 -3.24 -4.18 -6.38
CA GLY A 216 -2.61 -3.28 -7.34
C GLY A 216 -3.58 -2.82 -8.44
N VAL A 217 -4.39 -3.74 -8.99
CA VAL A 217 -5.46 -3.41 -9.95
C VAL A 217 -6.51 -2.51 -9.30
N LEU A 218 -6.98 -2.84 -8.11
CA LEU A 218 -7.93 -2.00 -7.38
C LEU A 218 -7.35 -0.60 -7.09
N SER A 219 -6.06 -0.51 -6.75
CA SER A 219 -5.35 0.76 -6.55
C SER A 219 -5.34 1.60 -7.81
N GLY A 220 -4.98 1.01 -8.96
CA GLY A 220 -4.93 1.71 -10.25
C GLY A 220 -6.31 2.18 -10.71
N LEU A 221 -7.33 1.35 -10.56
CA LEU A 221 -8.72 1.73 -10.86
C LEU A 221 -9.20 2.85 -9.94
N ALA A 222 -8.95 2.76 -8.63
CA ALA A 222 -9.32 3.82 -7.70
C ALA A 222 -8.61 5.15 -8.03
N LEU A 223 -7.32 5.09 -8.38
CA LEU A 223 -6.55 6.27 -8.79
C LEU A 223 -7.12 6.87 -10.08
N LEU A 224 -7.38 6.05 -11.10
CA LEU A 224 -7.99 6.48 -12.36
C LEU A 224 -9.37 7.13 -12.14
N GLY A 225 -10.21 6.54 -11.29
CA GLY A 225 -11.53 7.09 -10.97
C GLY A 225 -11.48 8.48 -10.33
N LEU A 226 -10.41 8.78 -9.58
CA LEU A 226 -10.18 10.08 -8.93
C LEU A 226 -9.54 11.09 -9.88
N THR A 227 -8.52 10.68 -10.65
CA THR A 227 -7.80 11.56 -11.58
C THR A 227 -8.52 11.76 -12.91
N THR A 228 -9.44 10.87 -13.23
CA THR A 228 -10.23 10.81 -14.49
C THR A 228 -9.41 10.57 -15.76
N SER A 229 -8.10 10.59 -15.70
CA SER A 229 -7.17 10.30 -16.80
C SER A 229 -6.05 9.37 -16.36
N GLY A 230 -5.53 8.57 -17.29
CA GLY A 230 -4.40 7.68 -17.08
C GLY A 230 -3.06 8.35 -17.41
N ASP A 231 -1.99 7.84 -16.83
CA ASP A 231 -0.62 8.27 -17.12
C ASP A 231 0.36 7.15 -16.74
N ALA A 232 1.33 6.87 -17.60
CA ALA A 232 2.35 5.85 -17.38
C ALA A 232 3.21 6.10 -16.13
N ASN A 233 3.34 7.35 -15.68
CA ASN A 233 4.16 7.74 -14.53
C ASN A 233 3.34 8.16 -13.29
N LEU A 234 2.01 8.07 -13.35
CA LEU A 234 1.11 8.62 -12.34
C LEU A 234 1.37 8.10 -10.93
N ALA A 235 1.65 6.81 -10.80
CA ALA A 235 1.80 6.12 -9.52
C ALA A 235 3.25 5.72 -9.19
N GLY A 236 4.26 6.21 -9.90
CA GLY A 236 5.66 5.81 -9.69
C GLY A 236 6.11 5.94 -8.23
N ARG A 237 5.69 7.00 -7.52
CA ARG A 237 5.96 7.23 -6.10
C ARG A 237 5.30 6.20 -5.16
N TYR A 238 4.28 5.45 -5.61
CA TYR A 238 3.54 4.51 -4.75
C TYR A 238 4.41 3.34 -4.27
N THR A 239 5.44 2.98 -5.03
CA THR A 239 6.41 1.96 -4.61
C THR A 239 7.04 2.30 -3.26
N LEU A 240 7.70 3.44 -3.15
CA LEU A 240 8.34 3.85 -1.90
C LEU A 240 7.31 4.21 -0.84
N LEU A 241 6.21 4.85 -1.22
CA LEU A 241 5.16 5.27 -0.30
C LEU A 241 4.48 4.06 0.37
N SER A 242 4.19 2.99 -0.39
CA SER A 242 3.58 1.78 0.14
C SER A 242 4.51 1.01 1.08
N ILE A 243 5.80 0.91 0.74
CA ILE A 243 6.82 0.34 1.64
C ILE A 243 6.87 1.13 2.95
N ALA A 244 6.99 2.46 2.83
CA ALA A 244 7.03 3.37 3.97
C ALA A 244 5.79 3.23 4.86
N ALA A 245 4.59 3.14 4.26
CA ALA A 245 3.34 2.98 4.97
C ALA A 245 3.28 1.65 5.76
N VAL A 246 3.73 0.54 5.16
CA VAL A 246 3.80 -0.76 5.85
C VAL A 246 4.73 -0.69 7.06
N ILE A 247 5.91 -0.10 6.89
CA ILE A 247 6.91 0.00 7.97
C ILE A 247 6.45 0.96 9.07
N LEU A 248 5.90 2.12 8.70
CA LEU A 248 5.29 3.07 9.64
C LEU A 248 4.16 2.38 10.43
N GLY A 249 3.37 1.55 9.75
CA GLY A 249 2.29 0.75 10.32
C GLY A 249 2.72 -0.41 11.21
N GLY A 250 4.02 -0.62 11.41
CA GLY A 250 4.56 -1.67 12.28
C GLY A 250 4.96 -2.97 11.57
N GLY A 251 4.97 -2.99 10.24
CA GLY A 251 5.53 -4.11 9.47
C GLY A 251 7.05 -4.22 9.62
N GLU A 252 7.59 -5.41 9.44
CA GLU A 252 9.03 -5.69 9.47
C GLU A 252 9.49 -6.28 8.12
N PHE A 253 10.64 -5.82 7.62
CA PHE A 253 11.22 -6.33 6.36
C PHE A 253 11.61 -7.81 6.41
N THR A 254 11.82 -8.33 7.60
CA THR A 254 12.15 -9.75 7.81
C THR A 254 11.00 -10.71 7.50
N GLY A 255 9.80 -10.18 7.30
CA GLY A 255 8.60 -10.97 7.06
C GLY A 255 7.93 -11.50 8.33
N GLY A 256 6.76 -12.08 8.17
CA GLY A 256 5.98 -12.71 9.24
C GLY A 256 5.25 -11.74 10.18
N ARG A 257 5.79 -10.54 10.38
CA ARG A 257 5.24 -9.51 11.27
C ARG A 257 4.73 -8.33 10.49
N VAL A 258 3.43 -8.23 10.40
CA VAL A 258 2.71 -7.13 9.74
C VAL A 258 1.46 -6.77 10.54
N SER A 259 0.96 -5.55 10.34
CA SER A 259 -0.28 -5.07 10.94
C SER A 259 -1.14 -4.43 9.87
N PRO A 260 -2.24 -5.07 9.42
CA PRO A 260 -3.11 -4.50 8.40
C PRO A 260 -3.69 -3.13 8.79
N SER A 261 -4.21 -3.01 10.01
CA SER A 261 -4.71 -1.72 10.51
C SER A 261 -3.61 -0.68 10.65
N GLY A 262 -2.42 -1.10 11.11
CA GLY A 262 -1.26 -0.22 11.17
C GLY A 262 -0.82 0.26 9.80
N ALA A 263 -0.75 -0.62 8.80
CA ALA A 263 -0.35 -0.26 7.43
C ALA A 263 -1.36 0.71 6.78
N VAL A 264 -2.67 0.52 7.02
CA VAL A 264 -3.69 1.49 6.60
C VAL A 264 -3.48 2.85 7.26
N LEU A 265 -3.26 2.89 8.58
CA LEU A 265 -2.96 4.13 9.29
C LEU A 265 -1.66 4.77 8.77
N GLY A 266 -0.64 3.98 8.48
CA GLY A 266 0.59 4.45 7.85
C GLY A 266 0.35 5.12 6.50
N ALA A 267 -0.46 4.50 5.63
CA ALA A 267 -0.84 5.07 4.34
C ALA A 267 -1.63 6.38 4.47
N LEU A 268 -2.60 6.41 5.38
CA LEU A 268 -3.38 7.61 5.70
C LEU A 268 -2.47 8.73 6.23
N THR A 269 -1.54 8.39 7.14
CA THR A 269 -0.58 9.35 7.72
C THR A 269 0.32 9.97 6.66
N LEU A 270 0.88 9.16 5.75
CA LEU A 270 1.74 9.67 4.68
C LEU A 270 0.95 10.50 3.65
N THR A 271 -0.31 10.15 3.39
CA THR A 271 -1.20 10.98 2.55
C THR A 271 -1.49 12.33 3.21
N LEU A 272 -1.76 12.35 4.53
CA LEU A 272 -1.94 13.60 5.28
C LEU A 272 -0.66 14.44 5.32
N ALA A 273 0.50 13.80 5.47
CA ALA A 273 1.78 14.51 5.45
C ALA A 273 1.99 15.23 4.11
N ALA A 274 1.69 14.57 2.98
CA ALA A 274 1.73 15.19 1.67
C ALA A 274 0.75 16.36 1.54
N ALA A 275 -0.49 16.20 2.05
CA ALA A 275 -1.50 17.26 2.06
C ALA A 275 -1.06 18.45 2.92
N LEU A 276 -0.49 18.21 4.11
CA LEU A 276 0.04 19.26 4.98
C LEU A 276 1.14 20.07 4.28
N LEU A 277 2.09 19.41 3.61
CA LEU A 277 3.15 20.09 2.87
C LEU A 277 2.58 20.98 1.75
N THR A 278 1.53 20.52 1.10
CA THR A 278 0.82 21.32 0.08
C THR A 278 0.15 22.54 0.70
N PHE A 279 -0.47 22.41 1.88
CA PHE A 279 -1.06 23.56 2.60
C PHE A 279 0.00 24.57 3.09
N LEU A 280 1.18 24.08 3.44
CA LEU A 280 2.32 24.93 3.81
C LEU A 280 3.01 25.56 2.60
N ASN A 281 2.44 25.39 1.39
CA ASN A 281 3.00 25.85 0.12
C ASN A 281 4.44 25.38 -0.14
N VAL A 282 4.79 24.19 0.37
CA VAL A 282 6.11 23.59 0.10
C VAL A 282 6.14 23.16 -1.38
N PRO A 283 7.12 23.62 -2.18
CA PRO A 283 7.24 23.24 -3.57
C PRO A 283 7.30 21.71 -3.74
N GLN A 284 6.70 21.19 -4.80
CA GLN A 284 6.55 19.75 -5.02
C GLN A 284 7.89 19.00 -5.01
N ASP A 285 8.94 19.63 -5.53
CA ASP A 285 10.30 19.07 -5.56
C ASP A 285 10.87 18.82 -4.14
N TRP A 286 10.52 19.67 -3.19
CA TRP A 286 10.91 19.53 -1.78
C TRP A 286 10.07 18.52 -1.01
N GLN A 287 8.82 18.30 -1.44
CA GLN A 287 7.90 17.40 -0.74
C GLN A 287 8.45 15.96 -0.68
N ILE A 288 9.13 15.50 -1.73
CA ILE A 288 9.76 14.18 -1.79
C ILE A 288 10.85 14.07 -0.71
N GLY A 289 11.72 15.08 -0.62
CA GLY A 289 12.78 15.12 0.40
C GLY A 289 12.23 15.16 1.83
N VAL A 290 11.21 15.99 2.08
CA VAL A 290 10.57 16.09 3.39
C VAL A 290 9.87 14.79 3.76
N GLN A 291 9.15 14.14 2.83
CA GLN A 291 8.53 12.83 3.07
C GLN A 291 9.58 11.76 3.39
N GLY A 292 10.70 11.74 2.68
CA GLY A 292 11.85 10.88 2.99
C GLY A 292 12.42 11.16 4.38
N GLY A 293 12.57 12.43 4.76
CA GLY A 293 13.00 12.86 6.08
C GLY A 293 12.05 12.42 7.19
N ILE A 294 10.73 12.57 6.99
CA ILE A 294 9.71 12.07 7.93
C ILE A 294 9.83 10.56 8.11
N LEU A 295 10.02 9.82 7.01
CA LEU A 295 10.19 8.37 7.08
C LEU A 295 11.42 7.97 7.90
N ILE A 296 12.57 8.62 7.66
CA ILE A 296 13.82 8.36 8.40
C ILE A 296 13.64 8.69 9.88
N ALA A 297 12.99 9.81 10.20
CA ALA A 297 12.72 10.21 11.58
C ALA A 297 11.84 9.20 12.32
N VAL A 298 10.77 8.70 11.66
CA VAL A 298 9.88 7.69 12.24
C VAL A 298 10.60 6.35 12.42
N LEU A 299 11.40 5.92 11.44
CA LEU A 299 12.21 4.70 11.56
C LEU A 299 13.26 4.82 12.67
N GLY A 300 13.91 5.99 12.79
CA GLY A 300 14.84 6.29 13.86
C GLY A 300 14.18 6.22 15.24
N LEU A 301 13.01 6.86 15.40
CA LEU A 301 12.24 6.81 16.64
C LEU A 301 11.83 5.37 17.00
N ARG A 302 11.38 4.59 16.00
CA ARG A 302 11.05 3.19 16.19
C ARG A 302 12.26 2.37 16.65
N ALA A 303 13.42 2.57 16.02
CA ALA A 303 14.66 1.87 16.39
C ALA A 303 15.10 2.19 17.83
N VAL A 304 14.95 3.46 18.28
CA VAL A 304 15.22 3.87 19.66
C VAL A 304 14.27 3.17 20.66
N ILE A 305 12.96 3.16 20.37
CA ILE A 305 11.97 2.48 21.22
C ILE A 305 12.26 0.96 21.30
N GLU A 306 12.67 0.34 20.20
CA GLU A 306 13.05 -1.08 20.19
C GLU A 306 14.31 -1.36 21.01
N ARG A 307 15.30 -0.47 21.00
CA ARG A 307 16.51 -0.59 21.83
C ARG A 307 16.21 -0.47 23.32
N ILE A 308 15.38 0.52 23.71
CA ILE A 308 14.95 0.69 25.10
C ILE A 308 14.22 -0.56 25.59
N GLY A 309 13.26 -1.08 24.82
CA GLY A 309 12.53 -2.28 25.19
C GLY A 309 13.36 -3.56 25.27
N ARG A 310 14.50 -3.63 24.55
CA ARG A 310 15.47 -4.75 24.66
C ARG A 310 16.39 -4.59 25.87
N ALA A 311 16.82 -3.38 26.18
CA ALA A 311 17.66 -3.10 27.37
C ALA A 311 16.92 -3.44 28.65
N GLU A 312 15.64 -3.04 28.78
CA GLU A 312 14.79 -3.42 29.92
C GLU A 312 14.49 -4.93 30.02
N ALA A 313 14.64 -5.65 28.91
CA ALA A 313 14.41 -7.10 28.87
C ALA A 313 15.65 -7.91 29.25
N ALA A 314 16.82 -7.29 29.22
CA ALA A 314 18.12 -7.89 29.56
C ALA A 314 18.54 -7.56 31.01
N ALA A 315 17.93 -6.53 31.65
CA ALA A 315 18.06 -6.20 33.07
C ALA A 315 17.01 -6.93 33.90
#